data_5f8ac8dd0667a5bea5992ef14d2875ca
#
_entry.id   5f8ac8dd0667a5bea5992ef14d2875ca
#
_cell.length_a   1.000
_cell.length_b   1.000
_cell.length_c   1.000
_cell.angle_alpha   90.00
_cell.angle_beta   90.00
_cell.angle_gamma   90.00
#
_symmetry.space_group_name_H-M   'P 1'
#
loop_
_entity.id
_entity.type
_entity.pdbx_description
1 polymer ?
#
loop_
_entity_poly.entity_id
_entity_poly.type
_entity_poly.pdbx_seq_one_letter_code
_entity_poly.pdbx_strand_id
1 'polypeptide(L)'
;MREPARVLLIEDDEGDAFLVRELLIDVAPEIDIVTATTLADAEAAVAEADCALLDLGLPDTQGLDGLVRLRRAAPDTAVLVLTGHDDTARGIEAVASGAHDYLVKGRVDGETLARSIRYAITRGRAERSERALLEAQLQAQENARLERGLLPTALLRDPGTRLTAGYRPGRRRAVLGGDFYDVVELPDGSLHAAIGDVCGHGADEAALGVCLRIAWRALTLAHRPPAEVLATLEQVLIAERHRPDIFTTFALVVVAPDRRSAD
;
A
#
# COMPACT_ATOMS: atom_id res chain seq x y z
N MET A 1 -20.09 -0.58 21.93
CA MET A 1 -20.18 0.89 21.96
C MET A 1 -19.38 1.40 20.79
N ARG A 2 -19.93 2.29 19.95
CA ARG A 2 -19.13 2.97 18.92
C ARG A 2 -18.27 4.02 19.62
N GLU A 3 -17.01 4.13 19.24
CA GLU A 3 -16.17 5.23 19.71
C GLU A 3 -16.80 6.58 19.31
N PRO A 4 -16.71 7.59 20.17
CA PRO A 4 -17.22 8.93 19.86
C PRO A 4 -16.53 9.46 18.61
N ALA A 5 -17.30 10.12 17.73
CA ALA A 5 -16.73 10.76 16.55
C ALA A 5 -16.03 12.05 16.98
N ARG A 6 -14.74 12.18 16.65
CA ARG A 6 -13.96 13.40 16.95
C ARG A 6 -14.16 14.42 15.83
N VAL A 7 -14.69 15.58 16.19
CA VAL A 7 -14.94 16.69 15.27
C VAL A 7 -14.08 17.88 15.66
N LEU A 8 -13.26 18.37 14.72
CA LEU A 8 -12.48 19.58 14.88
C LEU A 8 -13.28 20.77 14.35
N LEU A 9 -13.73 21.64 15.23
CA LEU A 9 -14.35 22.91 14.88
C LEU A 9 -13.28 24.00 14.75
N ILE A 10 -13.19 24.61 13.59
CA ILE A 10 -12.21 25.66 13.28
C ILE A 10 -12.96 26.97 13.11
N GLU A 11 -12.95 27.78 14.16
CA GLU A 11 -13.80 28.95 14.31
C GLU A 11 -13.13 29.93 15.26
N ASP A 12 -12.94 31.18 14.87
CA ASP A 12 -12.31 32.22 15.65
C ASP A 12 -13.31 33.01 16.52
N ASP A 13 -14.60 33.02 16.14
CA ASP A 13 -15.64 33.66 16.94
C ASP A 13 -16.14 32.69 18.03
N GLU A 14 -15.95 33.08 19.31
CA GLU A 14 -16.37 32.28 20.47
C GLU A 14 -17.92 32.06 20.51
N GLY A 15 -18.70 33.04 20.01
CA GLY A 15 -20.16 32.96 19.99
C GLY A 15 -20.65 31.93 18.97
N ASP A 16 -20.07 31.92 17.77
CA ASP A 16 -20.35 30.95 16.73
C ASP A 16 -19.90 29.54 17.14
N ALA A 17 -18.72 29.43 17.76
CA ALA A 17 -18.22 28.16 18.29
C ALA A 17 -19.14 27.62 19.40
N PHE A 18 -19.63 28.48 20.29
CA PHE A 18 -20.61 28.11 21.33
C PHE A 18 -21.90 27.62 20.71
N LEU A 19 -22.45 28.33 19.70
CA LEU A 19 -23.70 27.93 19.03
C LEU A 19 -23.59 26.55 18.38
N VAL A 20 -22.49 26.25 17.68
CA VAL A 20 -22.25 24.92 17.08
C VAL A 20 -22.26 23.83 18.15
N ARG A 21 -21.64 24.06 19.32
CA ARG A 21 -21.63 23.10 20.42
C ARG A 21 -23.04 22.88 21.00
N GLU A 22 -23.78 23.96 21.26
CA GLU A 22 -25.15 23.89 21.79
C GLU A 22 -26.08 23.14 20.83
N LEU A 23 -25.94 23.35 19.52
CA LEU A 23 -26.72 22.62 18.51
C LEU A 23 -26.52 21.11 18.55
N LEU A 24 -25.35 20.63 19.00
CA LEU A 24 -25.00 19.21 18.99
C LEU A 24 -25.16 18.53 20.35
N ILE A 25 -25.14 19.26 21.46
CA ILE A 25 -25.07 18.70 22.83
C ILE A 25 -26.23 17.72 23.14
N ASP A 26 -27.44 18.04 22.71
CA ASP A 26 -28.64 17.25 22.98
C ASP A 26 -28.97 16.22 21.90
N VAL A 27 -28.58 16.50 20.64
CA VAL A 27 -28.97 15.68 19.47
C VAL A 27 -27.90 14.67 19.04
N ALA A 28 -26.64 14.88 19.44
CA ALA A 28 -25.53 14.03 19.06
C ALA A 28 -24.45 13.96 20.15
N PRO A 29 -24.78 13.45 21.37
CA PRO A 29 -23.83 13.38 22.48
C PRO A 29 -22.62 12.44 22.20
N GLU A 30 -22.67 11.65 21.13
CA GLU A 30 -21.57 10.81 20.67
C GLU A 30 -20.52 11.59 19.85
N ILE A 31 -20.74 12.89 19.57
CA ILE A 31 -19.78 13.74 18.87
C ILE A 31 -18.94 14.50 19.90
N ASP A 32 -17.63 14.26 19.89
CA ASP A 32 -16.66 14.99 20.70
C ASP A 32 -16.08 16.16 19.89
N ILE A 33 -16.27 17.40 20.37
CA ILE A 33 -15.87 18.61 19.65
C ILE A 33 -14.62 19.22 20.28
N VAL A 34 -13.54 19.25 19.50
CA VAL A 34 -12.33 20.01 19.79
C VAL A 34 -12.36 21.30 18.97
N THR A 35 -11.97 22.44 19.53
CA THR A 35 -11.98 23.73 18.83
C THR A 35 -10.56 24.22 18.59
N ALA A 36 -10.31 24.73 17.37
CA ALA A 36 -9.16 25.52 16.99
C ALA A 36 -9.63 26.91 16.56
N THR A 37 -8.92 27.97 16.95
CA THR A 37 -9.28 29.35 16.61
C THR A 37 -8.49 29.89 15.43
N THR A 38 -7.51 29.15 14.95
CA THR A 38 -6.69 29.49 13.79
C THR A 38 -6.53 28.28 12.89
N LEU A 39 -6.25 28.50 11.60
CA LEU A 39 -5.92 27.43 10.68
C LEU A 39 -4.62 26.73 11.07
N ALA A 40 -3.65 27.47 11.60
CA ALA A 40 -2.36 26.90 12.04
C ALA A 40 -2.53 25.88 13.17
N ASP A 41 -3.37 26.16 14.18
CA ASP A 41 -3.70 25.20 15.23
C ASP A 41 -4.48 24.00 14.69
N ALA A 42 -5.36 24.26 13.73
CA ALA A 42 -6.15 23.21 13.09
C ALA A 42 -5.28 22.24 12.29
N GLU A 43 -4.27 22.71 11.56
CA GLU A 43 -3.35 21.85 10.81
C GLU A 43 -2.60 20.84 11.70
N ALA A 44 -2.30 21.23 12.93
CA ALA A 44 -1.66 20.33 13.90
C ALA A 44 -2.60 19.27 14.47
N ALA A 45 -3.91 19.55 14.53
CA ALA A 45 -4.91 18.71 15.18
C ALA A 45 -5.78 17.90 14.20
N VAL A 46 -5.89 18.33 12.94
CA VAL A 46 -6.86 17.78 11.97
C VAL A 46 -6.65 16.30 11.65
N ALA A 47 -5.43 15.80 11.73
CA ALA A 47 -5.13 14.39 11.45
C ALA A 47 -5.76 13.42 12.47
N GLU A 48 -6.09 13.90 13.68
CA GLU A 48 -6.72 13.11 14.73
C GLU A 48 -8.26 13.19 14.70
N ALA A 49 -8.84 14.02 13.81
CA ALA A 49 -10.26 14.22 13.69
C ALA A 49 -10.89 13.33 12.60
N ASP A 50 -12.11 12.84 12.86
CA ASP A 50 -12.92 12.15 11.85
C ASP A 50 -13.54 13.14 10.86
N CYS A 51 -13.84 14.37 11.34
CA CYS A 51 -14.42 15.44 10.54
C CYS A 51 -13.92 16.80 11.02
N ALA A 52 -13.67 17.73 10.11
CA ALA A 52 -13.42 19.14 10.40
C ALA A 52 -14.60 19.98 9.95
N LEU A 53 -15.06 20.89 10.81
CA LEU A 53 -15.99 21.98 10.50
C LEU A 53 -15.15 23.25 10.32
N LEU A 54 -15.05 23.74 9.10
CA LEU A 54 -14.18 24.87 8.77
C LEU A 54 -15.00 26.13 8.50
N ASP A 55 -14.80 27.16 9.31
CA ASP A 55 -15.24 28.52 8.94
C ASP A 55 -14.32 29.10 7.87
N LEU A 56 -14.92 29.79 6.88
CA LEU A 56 -14.18 30.49 5.82
C LEU A 56 -13.74 31.90 6.22
N GLY A 57 -14.21 32.39 7.39
CA GLY A 57 -13.91 33.72 7.89
C GLY A 57 -12.66 33.85 8.75
N LEU A 58 -11.84 32.81 8.86
CA LEU A 58 -10.65 32.79 9.75
C LEU A 58 -9.67 33.93 9.44
N PRO A 59 -9.06 34.54 10.48
CA PRO A 59 -8.18 35.70 10.30
C PRO A 59 -6.83 35.38 9.64
N ASP A 60 -6.40 34.13 9.69
CA ASP A 60 -5.10 33.67 9.17
C ASP A 60 -5.20 32.98 7.80
N THR A 61 -6.35 33.06 7.13
CA THR A 61 -6.56 32.52 5.78
C THR A 61 -7.51 33.37 4.96
N GLN A 62 -7.55 33.16 3.63
CA GLN A 62 -8.46 33.85 2.73
C GLN A 62 -9.17 32.86 1.80
N GLY A 63 -10.49 33.08 1.65
CA GLY A 63 -11.31 32.29 0.74
C GLY A 63 -11.24 30.80 1.01
N LEU A 64 -10.84 30.00 0.02
CA LEU A 64 -10.74 28.53 0.12
C LEU A 64 -9.32 28.03 0.46
N ASP A 65 -8.37 28.90 0.71
CA ASP A 65 -6.98 28.47 1.03
C ASP A 65 -6.94 27.58 2.27
N GLY A 66 -7.78 27.89 3.28
CA GLY A 66 -7.91 27.06 4.48
C GLY A 66 -8.32 25.63 4.16
N LEU A 67 -9.31 25.45 3.29
CA LEU A 67 -9.75 24.12 2.84
C LEU A 67 -8.62 23.37 2.13
N VAL A 68 -7.91 24.02 1.22
CA VAL A 68 -6.80 23.41 0.47
C VAL A 68 -5.66 22.96 1.41
N ARG A 69 -5.34 23.80 2.39
CA ARG A 69 -4.31 23.48 3.38
C ARG A 69 -4.69 22.32 4.28
N LEU A 70 -5.92 22.30 4.82
CA LEU A 70 -6.43 21.19 5.64
C LEU A 70 -6.46 19.87 4.85
N ARG A 71 -6.92 19.91 3.59
CA ARG A 71 -6.95 18.72 2.73
C ARG A 71 -5.54 18.17 2.42
N ARG A 72 -4.52 19.03 2.42
CA ARG A 72 -3.12 18.59 2.30
C ARG A 72 -2.59 17.99 3.60
N ALA A 73 -2.90 18.62 4.74
CA ALA A 73 -2.46 18.16 6.05
C ALA A 73 -3.11 16.82 6.44
N ALA A 74 -4.40 16.66 6.13
CA ALA A 74 -5.15 15.44 6.44
C ALA A 74 -6.10 15.08 5.28
N PRO A 75 -5.59 14.41 4.23
CA PRO A 75 -6.39 14.06 3.05
C PRO A 75 -7.54 13.09 3.35
N ASP A 76 -7.45 12.40 4.48
CA ASP A 76 -8.42 11.41 4.93
C ASP A 76 -9.49 11.94 5.88
N THR A 77 -9.33 13.16 6.40
CA THR A 77 -10.34 13.78 7.27
C THR A 77 -11.46 14.38 6.44
N ALA A 78 -12.71 14.10 6.82
CA ALA A 78 -13.86 14.73 6.17
C ALA A 78 -13.89 16.23 6.51
N VAL A 79 -14.15 17.10 5.53
CA VAL A 79 -14.27 18.56 5.76
C VAL A 79 -15.64 19.05 5.35
N LEU A 80 -16.34 19.67 6.31
CA LEU A 80 -17.55 20.45 6.09
C LEU A 80 -17.20 21.93 6.25
N VAL A 81 -17.72 22.76 5.36
CA VAL A 81 -17.49 24.20 5.39
C VAL A 81 -18.68 24.89 6.05
N LEU A 82 -18.41 25.78 6.98
CA LEU A 82 -19.40 26.69 7.56
C LEU A 82 -19.30 28.04 6.84
N THR A 83 -20.42 28.57 6.33
CA THR A 83 -20.48 29.83 5.59
C THR A 83 -21.45 30.80 6.24
N GLY A 84 -21.19 32.11 6.11
CA GLY A 84 -22.14 33.15 6.51
C GLY A 84 -23.38 33.19 5.60
N HIS A 85 -24.38 33.98 5.99
CA HIS A 85 -25.69 34.05 5.36
C HIS A 85 -25.66 34.43 3.86
N ASP A 86 -24.70 35.24 3.43
CA ASP A 86 -24.58 35.80 2.10
C ASP A 86 -23.60 35.06 1.17
N ASP A 87 -22.96 34.00 1.67
CA ASP A 87 -21.83 33.32 1.01
C ASP A 87 -22.15 31.94 0.41
N THR A 88 -23.41 31.68 0.04
CA THR A 88 -23.83 30.40 -0.57
C THR A 88 -23.00 30.05 -1.81
N ALA A 89 -22.58 31.04 -2.60
CA ALA A 89 -21.73 30.80 -3.77
C ALA A 89 -20.36 30.21 -3.38
N ARG A 90 -19.76 30.69 -2.29
CA ARG A 90 -18.50 30.15 -1.75
C ARG A 90 -18.67 28.72 -1.20
N GLY A 91 -19.82 28.40 -0.62
CA GLY A 91 -20.11 27.05 -0.19
C GLY A 91 -20.11 26.05 -1.35
N ILE A 92 -20.73 26.39 -2.48
CA ILE A 92 -20.72 25.57 -3.70
C ILE A 92 -19.28 25.41 -4.24
N GLU A 93 -18.52 26.50 -4.27
CA GLU A 93 -17.12 26.49 -4.70
C GLU A 93 -16.25 25.62 -3.76
N ALA A 94 -16.51 25.64 -2.45
CA ALA A 94 -15.84 24.80 -1.47
C ALA A 94 -16.07 23.31 -1.77
N VAL A 95 -17.28 22.89 -2.09
CA VAL A 95 -17.58 21.50 -2.48
C VAL A 95 -16.85 21.12 -3.76
N ALA A 96 -16.83 22.00 -4.77
CA ALA A 96 -16.06 21.78 -6.00
C ALA A 96 -14.55 21.69 -5.74
N SER A 97 -14.07 22.32 -4.66
CA SER A 97 -12.65 22.30 -4.21
C SER A 97 -12.33 21.19 -3.23
N GLY A 98 -13.27 20.26 -3.00
CA GLY A 98 -13.03 19.05 -2.20
C GLY A 98 -13.59 19.06 -0.78
N ALA A 99 -14.43 20.02 -0.39
CA ALA A 99 -15.24 19.88 0.81
C ALA A 99 -16.31 18.80 0.61
N HIS A 100 -16.67 18.09 1.68
CA HIS A 100 -17.69 17.04 1.61
C HIS A 100 -19.10 17.62 1.53
N ASP A 101 -19.32 18.80 2.14
CA ASP A 101 -20.55 19.57 2.08
C ASP A 101 -20.30 20.99 2.63
N TYR A 102 -21.29 21.86 2.53
CA TYR A 102 -21.30 23.17 3.19
C TYR A 102 -22.60 23.42 3.93
N LEU A 103 -22.54 24.21 4.99
CA LEU A 103 -23.66 24.57 5.84
C LEU A 103 -23.66 26.08 6.08
N VAL A 104 -24.84 26.68 6.07
CA VAL A 104 -25.01 28.12 6.30
C VAL A 104 -25.26 28.38 7.78
N LYS A 105 -24.38 29.12 8.44
CA LYS A 105 -24.52 29.54 9.86
C LYS A 105 -25.90 30.20 10.08
N GLY A 106 -26.55 29.88 11.18
CA GLY A 106 -27.85 30.44 11.54
C GLY A 106 -29.06 29.88 10.75
N ARG A 107 -28.86 29.01 9.75
CA ARG A 107 -29.94 28.29 9.05
C ARG A 107 -29.94 26.78 9.31
N VAL A 108 -28.90 26.25 9.88
CA VAL A 108 -28.76 24.84 10.19
C VAL A 108 -29.25 24.60 11.63
N ASP A 109 -30.09 23.59 11.82
CA ASP A 109 -30.45 23.07 13.13
C ASP A 109 -29.51 21.92 13.55
N GLY A 110 -29.56 21.52 14.83
CA GLY A 110 -28.68 20.48 15.37
C GLY A 110 -28.83 19.14 14.69
N GLU A 111 -30.05 18.74 14.33
CA GLU A 111 -30.32 17.50 13.61
C GLU A 111 -29.68 17.45 12.23
N THR A 112 -29.79 18.55 11.50
CA THR A 112 -29.18 18.70 10.16
C THR A 112 -27.65 18.71 10.25
N LEU A 113 -27.08 19.45 11.21
CA LEU A 113 -25.65 19.50 11.46
C LEU A 113 -25.11 18.11 11.82
N ALA A 114 -25.72 17.43 12.79
CA ALA A 114 -25.32 16.09 13.19
C ALA A 114 -25.41 15.07 12.04
N ARG A 115 -26.45 15.16 11.22
CA ARG A 115 -26.64 14.32 10.04
C ARG A 115 -25.55 14.59 8.99
N SER A 116 -25.23 15.85 8.70
CA SER A 116 -24.19 16.22 7.74
C SER A 116 -22.81 15.74 8.19
N ILE A 117 -22.49 15.87 9.50
CA ILE A 117 -21.24 15.35 10.08
C ILE A 117 -21.17 13.82 9.90
N ARG A 118 -22.21 13.09 10.30
CA ARG A 118 -22.23 11.61 10.16
C ARG A 118 -22.12 11.17 8.69
N TYR A 119 -22.79 11.88 7.80
CA TYR A 119 -22.72 11.60 6.36
C TYR A 119 -21.32 11.86 5.79
N ALA A 120 -20.71 12.99 6.14
CA ALA A 120 -19.35 13.33 5.70
C ALA A 120 -18.32 12.30 6.21
N ILE A 121 -18.39 11.90 7.49
CA ILE A 121 -17.53 10.85 8.06
C ILE A 121 -17.71 9.52 7.32
N THR A 122 -18.96 9.12 7.07
CA THR A 122 -19.26 7.86 6.39
C THR A 122 -18.72 7.85 4.96
N ARG A 123 -18.94 8.95 4.24
CA ARG A 123 -18.45 9.13 2.87
C ARG A 123 -16.93 9.16 2.83
N GLY A 124 -16.28 9.92 3.71
CA GLY A 124 -14.81 9.98 3.80
C GLY A 124 -14.18 8.61 4.12
N ARG A 125 -14.82 7.82 5.00
CA ARG A 125 -14.39 6.45 5.29
C ARG A 125 -14.53 5.52 4.08
N ALA A 126 -15.59 5.66 3.30
CA ALA A 126 -15.79 4.88 2.08
C ALA A 126 -14.75 5.23 1.01
N GLU A 127 -14.51 6.51 0.76
CA GLU A 127 -13.50 7.01 -0.19
C GLU A 127 -12.07 6.55 0.18
N ARG A 128 -11.74 6.57 1.50
CA ARG A 128 -10.47 6.06 2.03
C ARG A 128 -10.32 4.57 1.79
N SER A 129 -11.37 3.79 2.08
CA SER A 129 -11.36 2.34 1.88
C SER A 129 -11.21 1.96 0.41
N GLU A 130 -11.87 2.69 -0.50
CA GLU A 130 -11.76 2.49 -1.94
C GLU A 130 -10.34 2.80 -2.45
N ARG A 131 -9.75 3.92 -1.99
CA ARG A 131 -8.37 4.29 -2.33
C ARG A 131 -7.37 3.24 -1.85
N ALA A 132 -7.47 2.81 -0.59
CA ALA A 132 -6.60 1.79 -0.02
C ALA A 132 -6.73 0.44 -0.77
N LEU A 133 -7.94 0.08 -1.20
CA LEU A 133 -8.17 -1.12 -2.01
C LEU A 133 -7.50 -1.01 -3.38
N LEU A 134 -7.65 0.14 -4.05
CA LEU A 134 -7.05 0.38 -5.36
C LEU A 134 -5.52 0.36 -5.28
N GLU A 135 -4.92 1.01 -4.28
CA GLU A 135 -3.48 0.99 -4.04
C GLU A 135 -2.98 -0.44 -3.78
N ALA A 136 -3.69 -1.22 -2.95
CA ALA A 136 -3.36 -2.61 -2.70
C ALA A 136 -3.45 -3.48 -3.96
N GLN A 137 -4.44 -3.22 -4.84
CA GLN A 137 -4.59 -3.93 -6.12
C GLN A 137 -3.46 -3.59 -7.10
N LEU A 138 -3.10 -2.31 -7.23
CA LEU A 138 -1.99 -1.87 -8.08
C LEU A 138 -0.67 -2.49 -7.60
N GLN A 139 -0.39 -2.45 -6.31
CA GLN A 139 0.79 -3.07 -5.73
C GLN A 139 0.83 -4.58 -5.96
N ALA A 140 -0.32 -5.27 -5.82
CA ALA A 140 -0.41 -6.70 -6.09
C ALA A 140 -0.17 -7.03 -7.57
N GLN A 141 -0.65 -6.19 -8.50
CA GLN A 141 -0.41 -6.36 -9.93
C GLN A 141 1.06 -6.16 -10.31
N GLU A 142 1.71 -5.14 -9.77
CA GLU A 142 3.15 -4.89 -9.97
C GLU A 142 3.97 -6.06 -9.46
N ASN A 143 3.70 -6.52 -8.25
CA ASN A 143 4.36 -7.66 -7.66
C ASN A 143 4.18 -8.93 -8.51
N ALA A 144 2.95 -9.24 -8.95
CA ALA A 144 2.68 -10.39 -9.83
C ALA A 144 3.36 -10.29 -11.20
N ARG A 145 3.61 -9.07 -11.70
CA ARG A 145 4.38 -8.84 -12.92
C ARG A 145 5.86 -9.11 -12.72
N LEU A 146 6.42 -8.68 -11.60
CA LEU A 146 7.81 -8.96 -11.23
C LEU A 146 8.02 -10.46 -11.03
N GLU A 147 7.14 -11.15 -10.30
CA GLU A 147 7.21 -12.62 -10.13
C GLU A 147 7.27 -13.37 -11.45
N ARG A 148 6.39 -13.04 -12.39
CA ARG A 148 6.40 -13.69 -13.72
C ARG A 148 7.72 -13.46 -14.48
N GLY A 149 8.34 -12.29 -14.28
CA GLY A 149 9.67 -11.99 -14.85
C GLY A 149 10.82 -12.74 -14.17
N LEU A 150 10.64 -13.14 -12.90
CA LEU A 150 11.65 -13.86 -12.12
C LEU A 150 11.56 -15.40 -12.26
N LEU A 151 10.38 -15.94 -12.60
CA LEU A 151 10.22 -17.38 -12.82
C LEU A 151 10.93 -17.81 -14.12
N PRO A 152 11.71 -18.91 -14.09
CA PRO A 152 12.47 -19.33 -15.24
C PRO A 152 11.56 -19.92 -16.33
N THR A 153 11.89 -19.60 -17.58
CA THR A 153 11.48 -20.43 -18.69
C THR A 153 12.53 -21.54 -18.83
N ALA A 154 12.12 -22.80 -18.66
CA ALA A 154 13.02 -23.94 -18.84
C ALA A 154 13.60 -23.98 -20.25
N LEU A 155 14.88 -24.28 -20.37
CA LEU A 155 15.56 -24.43 -21.64
C LEU A 155 15.50 -25.92 -22.05
N LEU A 156 14.42 -26.34 -22.69
CA LEU A 156 14.23 -27.68 -23.23
C LEU A 156 14.50 -27.67 -24.73
N ARG A 157 15.16 -28.71 -25.25
CA ARG A 157 15.50 -28.87 -26.65
C ARG A 157 14.64 -29.96 -27.30
N ASP A 158 14.36 -31.03 -26.53
CA ASP A 158 13.51 -32.11 -26.97
C ASP A 158 12.02 -31.76 -26.85
N PRO A 159 11.25 -31.66 -27.94
CA PRO A 159 9.79 -31.39 -27.89
C PRO A 159 8.98 -32.46 -27.14
N GLY A 160 9.54 -33.65 -26.95
CA GLY A 160 8.93 -34.73 -26.19
C GLY A 160 9.07 -34.56 -24.67
N THR A 161 10.00 -33.76 -24.22
CA THR A 161 10.23 -33.49 -22.77
C THR A 161 9.14 -32.59 -22.23
N ARG A 162 8.37 -33.04 -21.23
CA ARG A 162 7.36 -32.25 -20.54
C ARG A 162 7.83 -31.92 -19.14
N LEU A 163 7.81 -30.63 -18.82
CA LEU A 163 8.09 -30.13 -17.48
C LEU A 163 6.80 -29.58 -16.86
N THR A 164 6.52 -29.99 -15.64
CA THR A 164 5.47 -29.38 -14.81
C THR A 164 6.15 -28.79 -13.59
N ALA A 165 6.07 -27.49 -13.42
CA ALA A 165 6.59 -26.79 -12.25
C ALA A 165 5.42 -26.16 -11.50
N GLY A 166 5.48 -26.23 -10.16
CA GLY A 166 4.49 -25.61 -9.28
C GLY A 166 5.19 -24.73 -8.25
N TYR A 167 4.80 -23.47 -8.19
CA TYR A 167 5.24 -22.53 -7.16
C TYR A 167 4.04 -22.10 -6.33
N ARG A 168 4.17 -22.14 -4.99
CA ARG A 168 3.15 -21.68 -4.07
C ARG A 168 3.77 -20.72 -3.05
N PRO A 169 3.46 -19.41 -3.11
CA PRO A 169 3.92 -18.45 -2.11
C PRO A 169 3.49 -18.85 -0.69
N GLY A 170 4.39 -18.76 0.28
CA GLY A 170 4.15 -19.22 1.65
C GLY A 170 3.15 -18.39 2.46
N ARG A 171 2.84 -17.14 2.04
CA ARG A 171 1.85 -16.26 2.67
C ARG A 171 1.03 -15.52 1.61
N ARG A 172 -0.27 -15.30 1.91
CA ARG A 172 -1.22 -14.58 1.02
C ARG A 172 -0.79 -13.15 0.61
N ARG A 173 0.22 -12.56 1.28
CA ARG A 173 0.75 -11.22 1.01
C ARG A 173 2.25 -11.16 0.74
N ALA A 174 3.00 -12.26 0.92
CA ALA A 174 4.41 -12.34 0.58
C ALA A 174 4.52 -12.89 -0.83
N VAL A 175 4.73 -11.99 -1.77
CA VAL A 175 4.68 -12.25 -3.20
C VAL A 175 6.03 -12.74 -3.73
N LEU A 176 7.12 -12.52 -2.99
CA LEU A 176 8.47 -12.92 -3.37
C LEU A 176 9.10 -13.73 -2.25
N GLY A 177 9.53 -14.96 -2.55
CA GLY A 177 10.32 -15.82 -1.68
C GLY A 177 11.74 -16.01 -2.22
N GLY A 178 12.63 -16.52 -1.37
CA GLY A 178 13.98 -16.92 -1.75
C GLY A 178 14.02 -18.19 -2.60
N ASP A 179 12.88 -18.87 -2.75
CA ASP A 179 12.75 -20.10 -3.53
C ASP A 179 12.99 -19.86 -5.04
N PHE A 180 13.81 -20.67 -5.64
CA PHE A 180 14.04 -20.68 -7.08
C PHE A 180 14.23 -22.08 -7.62
N TYR A 181 13.96 -22.29 -8.89
CA TYR A 181 14.27 -23.50 -9.63
C TYR A 181 14.69 -23.16 -11.05
N ASP A 182 15.33 -24.10 -11.71
CA ASP A 182 15.62 -24.00 -13.14
C ASP A 182 15.82 -25.38 -13.78
N VAL A 183 15.63 -25.46 -15.10
CA VAL A 183 15.83 -26.67 -15.87
C VAL A 183 16.47 -26.34 -17.21
N VAL A 184 17.58 -27.00 -17.50
CA VAL A 184 18.34 -26.84 -18.74
C VAL A 184 18.62 -28.19 -19.36
N GLU A 185 18.27 -28.36 -20.63
CA GLU A 185 18.66 -29.49 -21.45
C GLU A 185 19.88 -29.08 -22.31
N LEU A 186 20.97 -29.79 -22.13
CA LEU A 186 22.22 -29.55 -22.88
C LEU A 186 22.20 -30.19 -24.27
N PRO A 187 23.11 -29.79 -25.18
CA PRO A 187 23.19 -30.32 -26.52
C PRO A 187 23.44 -31.83 -26.62
N ASP A 188 24.05 -32.43 -25.60
CA ASP A 188 24.30 -33.88 -25.49
C ASP A 188 23.03 -34.64 -25.07
N GLY A 189 21.92 -33.95 -24.79
CA GLY A 189 20.66 -34.52 -24.37
C GLY A 189 20.55 -34.71 -22.84
N SER A 190 21.58 -34.40 -22.05
CA SER A 190 21.47 -34.44 -20.61
C SER A 190 20.56 -33.31 -20.07
N LEU A 191 19.75 -33.64 -19.06
CA LEU A 191 18.84 -32.67 -18.43
C LEU A 191 19.37 -32.33 -17.02
N HIS A 192 19.61 -31.07 -16.81
CA HIS A 192 20.04 -30.54 -15.53
C HIS A 192 18.88 -29.78 -14.88
N ALA A 193 18.54 -30.12 -13.65
CA ALA A 193 17.52 -29.45 -12.86
C ALA A 193 18.10 -28.99 -11.54
N ALA A 194 17.74 -27.79 -11.13
CA ALA A 194 18.15 -27.22 -9.86
C ALA A 194 16.95 -26.63 -9.13
N ILE A 195 16.97 -26.76 -7.81
CA ILE A 195 16.06 -26.07 -6.91
C ILE A 195 16.85 -25.53 -5.71
N GLY A 196 16.56 -24.33 -5.29
CA GLY A 196 17.18 -23.68 -4.13
C GLY A 196 16.21 -22.82 -3.37
N ASP A 197 16.55 -22.57 -2.12
CA ASP A 197 15.79 -21.70 -1.21
C ASP A 197 16.77 -20.85 -0.40
N VAL A 198 16.69 -19.53 -0.58
CA VAL A 198 17.43 -18.55 0.22
C VAL A 198 16.67 -18.29 1.51
N CYS A 199 17.34 -18.47 2.65
CA CYS A 199 16.73 -18.28 3.95
C CYS A 199 16.21 -16.84 4.13
N GLY A 200 14.95 -16.69 4.55
CA GLY A 200 14.28 -15.40 4.72
C GLY A 200 13.13 -15.19 3.74
N HIS A 201 12.67 -13.98 3.65
CA HIS A 201 11.55 -13.62 2.77
C HIS A 201 11.62 -12.13 2.44
N GLY A 202 11.39 -11.79 1.20
CA GLY A 202 11.33 -10.41 0.74
C GLY A 202 12.02 -10.22 -0.61
N ALA A 203 12.16 -8.97 -0.99
CA ALA A 203 12.72 -8.60 -2.29
C ALA A 203 14.22 -8.92 -2.39
N ASP A 204 14.96 -8.77 -1.30
CA ASP A 204 16.41 -9.01 -1.27
C ASP A 204 16.73 -10.50 -1.39
N GLU A 205 15.99 -11.38 -0.67
CA GLU A 205 16.12 -12.81 -0.77
C GLU A 205 15.70 -13.33 -2.15
N ALA A 206 14.65 -12.77 -2.73
CA ALA A 206 14.22 -13.10 -4.09
C ALA A 206 15.26 -12.68 -5.13
N ALA A 207 15.83 -11.48 -5.01
CA ALA A 207 16.88 -11.01 -5.92
C ALA A 207 18.12 -11.90 -5.84
N LEU A 208 18.53 -12.31 -4.64
CA LEU A 208 19.64 -13.24 -4.43
C LEU A 208 19.34 -14.63 -5.04
N GLY A 209 18.11 -15.14 -4.87
CA GLY A 209 17.67 -16.39 -5.49
C GLY A 209 17.75 -16.33 -7.03
N VAL A 210 17.34 -15.21 -7.64
CA VAL A 210 17.49 -15.00 -9.09
C VAL A 210 18.96 -14.95 -9.51
N CYS A 211 19.80 -14.25 -8.75
CA CYS A 211 21.24 -14.18 -9.01
C CYS A 211 21.87 -15.58 -9.03
N LEU A 212 21.61 -16.39 -8.02
CA LEU A 212 22.09 -17.75 -7.91
C LEU A 212 21.56 -18.64 -9.06
N ARG A 213 20.29 -18.53 -9.40
CA ARG A 213 19.67 -19.26 -10.52
C ARG A 213 20.35 -18.92 -11.84
N ILE A 214 20.58 -17.62 -12.12
CA ILE A 214 21.21 -17.21 -13.38
C ILE A 214 22.68 -17.67 -13.42
N ALA A 215 23.41 -17.57 -12.31
CA ALA A 215 24.76 -18.08 -12.21
C ALA A 215 24.83 -19.59 -12.46
N TRP A 216 23.90 -20.39 -11.84
CA TRP A 216 23.77 -21.81 -12.10
C TRP A 216 23.50 -22.11 -13.57
N ARG A 217 22.55 -21.42 -14.22
CA ARG A 217 22.22 -21.59 -15.63
C ARG A 217 23.42 -21.33 -16.54
N ALA A 218 24.15 -20.24 -16.28
CA ALA A 218 25.32 -19.88 -17.06
C ALA A 218 26.44 -20.91 -16.94
N LEU A 219 26.71 -21.41 -15.73
CA LEU A 219 27.72 -22.43 -15.49
C LEU A 219 27.34 -23.78 -16.11
N THR A 220 26.06 -24.16 -16.02
CA THR A 220 25.54 -25.39 -16.66
C THR A 220 25.65 -25.30 -18.18
N LEU A 221 25.27 -24.21 -18.79
CA LEU A 221 25.42 -23.98 -20.23
C LEU A 221 26.88 -23.95 -20.68
N ALA A 222 27.80 -23.56 -19.77
CA ALA A 222 29.25 -23.63 -19.99
C ALA A 222 29.83 -25.06 -19.74
N HIS A 223 29.00 -26.06 -19.51
CA HIS A 223 29.36 -27.47 -19.27
C HIS A 223 30.33 -27.63 -18.07
N ARG A 224 30.16 -26.80 -17.00
CA ARG A 224 31.00 -26.96 -15.81
C ARG A 224 30.54 -28.19 -15.01
N PRO A 225 31.49 -28.95 -14.42
CA PRO A 225 31.16 -30.08 -13.56
C PRO A 225 30.30 -29.63 -12.35
N PRO A 226 29.33 -30.45 -11.87
CA PRO A 226 28.44 -30.11 -10.76
C PRO A 226 29.17 -29.61 -9.49
N ALA A 227 30.33 -30.21 -9.16
CA ALA A 227 31.14 -29.77 -8.01
C ALA A 227 31.69 -28.34 -8.17
N GLU A 228 32.13 -27.95 -9.39
CA GLU A 228 32.61 -26.61 -9.68
C GLU A 228 31.44 -25.62 -9.68
N VAL A 229 30.27 -26.03 -10.18
CA VAL A 229 29.02 -25.22 -10.14
C VAL A 229 28.70 -24.87 -8.69
N LEU A 230 28.64 -25.86 -7.80
CA LEU A 230 28.31 -25.62 -6.37
C LEU A 230 29.34 -24.70 -5.70
N ALA A 231 30.65 -24.96 -5.90
CA ALA A 231 31.70 -24.11 -5.34
C ALA A 231 31.62 -22.64 -5.85
N THR A 232 31.28 -22.45 -7.11
CA THR A 232 31.10 -21.10 -7.67
C THR A 232 29.84 -20.41 -7.13
N LEU A 233 28.73 -21.15 -6.99
CA LEU A 233 27.49 -20.61 -6.41
C LEU A 233 27.70 -20.18 -4.95
N GLU A 234 28.50 -20.92 -4.16
CA GLU A 234 28.85 -20.49 -2.80
C GLU A 234 29.62 -19.16 -2.80
N GLN A 235 30.56 -18.98 -3.73
CA GLN A 235 31.29 -17.70 -3.86
C GLN A 235 30.35 -16.56 -4.25
N VAL A 236 29.41 -16.80 -5.17
CA VAL A 236 28.41 -15.81 -5.57
C VAL A 236 27.50 -15.47 -4.37
N LEU A 237 27.03 -16.47 -3.63
CA LEU A 237 26.22 -16.24 -2.43
C LEU A 237 26.97 -15.37 -1.40
N ILE A 238 28.24 -15.67 -1.14
CA ILE A 238 29.06 -14.91 -0.17
C ILE A 238 29.27 -13.46 -0.64
N ALA A 239 29.45 -13.25 -1.94
CA ALA A 239 29.67 -11.92 -2.51
C ALA A 239 28.39 -11.06 -2.53
N GLU A 240 27.24 -11.67 -2.82
CA GLU A 240 26.00 -10.96 -3.09
C GLU A 240 25.05 -10.87 -1.88
N ARG A 241 25.23 -11.69 -0.83
CA ARG A 241 24.38 -11.66 0.36
C ARG A 241 24.51 -10.34 1.11
N HIS A 242 23.38 -9.72 1.45
CA HIS A 242 23.34 -8.45 2.17
C HIS A 242 23.62 -8.57 3.68
N ARG A 243 23.64 -9.80 4.23
CA ARG A 243 23.99 -10.12 5.63
C ARG A 243 24.78 -11.42 5.70
N PRO A 244 25.72 -11.53 6.65
CA PRO A 244 26.59 -12.72 6.76
C PRO A 244 25.87 -14.01 7.16
N ASP A 245 24.68 -13.91 7.77
CA ASP A 245 23.86 -15.02 8.24
C ASP A 245 22.94 -15.60 7.15
N ILE A 246 22.89 -14.99 5.98
CA ILE A 246 22.14 -15.51 4.83
C ILE A 246 22.83 -16.77 4.28
N PHE A 247 22.05 -17.83 4.15
CA PHE A 247 22.44 -19.09 3.52
C PHE A 247 21.36 -19.54 2.52
N THR A 248 21.70 -20.49 1.68
CA THR A 248 20.76 -21.14 0.77
C THR A 248 20.84 -22.65 0.87
N THR A 249 19.71 -23.32 0.78
CA THR A 249 19.67 -24.74 0.48
C THR A 249 19.63 -24.92 -1.03
N PHE A 250 20.31 -25.93 -1.56
CA PHE A 250 20.38 -26.15 -3.00
C PHE A 250 20.42 -27.63 -3.31
N ALA A 251 19.58 -28.06 -4.25
CA ALA A 251 19.58 -29.42 -4.79
C ALA A 251 19.74 -29.39 -6.31
N LEU A 252 20.61 -30.26 -6.80
CA LEU A 252 20.91 -30.42 -8.22
C LEU A 252 20.66 -31.87 -8.62
N VAL A 253 20.02 -32.04 -9.77
CA VAL A 253 19.82 -33.36 -10.40
C VAL A 253 20.29 -33.30 -11.84
N VAL A 254 21.08 -34.29 -12.24
CA VAL A 254 21.53 -34.48 -13.63
C VAL A 254 20.94 -35.79 -14.16
N VAL A 255 20.07 -35.69 -15.13
CA VAL A 255 19.48 -36.84 -15.80
C VAL A 255 20.29 -37.18 -17.08
N ALA A 256 20.73 -38.39 -17.21
CA ALA A 256 21.51 -38.81 -18.36
C ALA A 256 20.70 -38.70 -19.67
N PRO A 257 21.39 -38.60 -20.85
CA PRO A 257 20.72 -38.47 -22.15
C PRO A 257 19.74 -39.59 -22.47
N ASP A 258 20.02 -40.79 -21.99
CA ASP A 258 19.17 -41.99 -22.18
C ASP A 258 17.94 -42.00 -21.26
N ARG A 259 17.81 -41.01 -20.36
CA ARG A 259 16.72 -40.90 -19.36
C ARG A 259 16.60 -42.09 -18.39
N ARG A 260 17.63 -42.91 -18.24
CA ARG A 260 17.60 -44.13 -17.40
C ARG A 260 18.33 -43.98 -16.08
N SER A 261 19.18 -42.98 -15.96
CA SER A 261 19.93 -42.69 -14.72
C SER A 261 19.87 -41.21 -14.41
N ALA A 262 19.95 -40.90 -13.10
CA ALA A 262 20.06 -39.57 -12.59
C ALA A 262 21.04 -39.58 -11.40
N ASP A 263 21.89 -38.57 -11.31
CA ASP A 263 22.86 -38.32 -10.23
C ASP A 263 22.45 -37.02 -9.47
#